data_89c25225e6e0c6b44b860174cd57ea51
#
_entry.id   89c25225e6e0c6b44b860174cd57ea51
#
_cell.length_a   1.000
_cell.length_b   1.000
_cell.length_c   1.000
_cell.angle_alpha   90.00
_cell.angle_beta   90.00
_cell.angle_gamma   90.00
#
_symmetry.space_group_name_H-M   'P 1'
#
loop_
_entity.id
_entity.type
_entity.pdbx_description
1 polymer ?
#
loop_
_entity_poly.entity_id
_entity_poly.type
_entity_poly.pdbx_seq_one_letter_code
_entity_poly.pdbx_strand_id
1 'polypeptide(L)'
;MTTKPSRHRQYLTIVLFWLAGGATGFCTTVTNRDFSELFGGREGCFVLYDAQSDSYIRYNPGGCAERFTPCSTFKIANSLIALNTGVVTGPEFSLKWDGVMRPITPWNGDHTMRSAMSNSVLWFYQEIARRIGSERMADHVRRLDYGNQDITGGLTNFWVESTLLISADEQVLFLRRLWGNRLPVSKEAQRTTRNLILLSRNRDLIFYGKTGTAGDAKADIARLGWFVGCVMDGERSVFFATRITGERDASGRKAREITEAILKKLQI
;
A
#
# COMPACT_ATOMS: atom_id res chain seq x y z
N MET A 1 6.65 6.69 -51.49
CA MET A 1 7.41 6.66 -50.24
C MET A 1 6.48 6.12 -49.16
N THR A 2 6.60 4.84 -48.86
CA THR A 2 5.73 4.13 -47.93
C THR A 2 6.50 3.93 -46.61
N THR A 3 6.06 4.60 -45.58
CA THR A 3 6.63 4.43 -44.21
C THR A 3 6.06 3.17 -43.56
N LYS A 4 6.93 2.24 -43.18
CA LYS A 4 6.60 1.06 -42.40
C LYS A 4 6.29 1.44 -40.91
N PRO A 5 5.31 0.81 -40.26
CA PRO A 5 5.12 1.00 -38.83
C PRO A 5 6.18 0.23 -38.02
N SER A 6 6.73 0.88 -37.01
CA SER A 6 7.69 0.29 -36.05
C SER A 6 6.99 -0.73 -35.15
N ARG A 7 7.43 -1.97 -35.17
CA ARG A 7 7.03 -3.01 -34.23
C ARG A 7 7.76 -2.81 -32.90
N HIS A 8 7.06 -2.42 -31.85
CA HIS A 8 7.59 -2.49 -30.49
C HIS A 8 7.86 -3.93 -30.09
N ARG A 9 9.13 -4.26 -29.91
CA ARG A 9 9.57 -5.56 -29.39
C ARG A 9 9.34 -5.59 -27.87
N GLN A 10 8.48 -6.49 -27.43
CA GLN A 10 8.38 -6.86 -26.01
C GLN A 10 9.63 -7.69 -25.65
N TYR A 11 10.43 -7.21 -24.70
CA TYR A 11 11.55 -7.98 -24.17
C TYR A 11 11.06 -8.81 -22.98
N LEU A 12 11.10 -10.12 -23.14
CA LEU A 12 10.89 -11.09 -22.08
C LEU A 12 12.23 -11.31 -21.38
N THR A 13 12.41 -10.79 -20.17
CA THR A 13 13.62 -11.03 -19.36
C THR A 13 13.30 -12.18 -18.39
N ILE A 14 13.88 -13.35 -18.64
CA ILE A 14 13.81 -14.51 -17.74
C ILE A 14 15.01 -14.43 -16.79
N VAL A 15 14.76 -14.24 -15.51
CA VAL A 15 15.79 -14.31 -14.48
C VAL A 15 15.72 -15.68 -13.81
N LEU A 16 16.72 -16.52 -14.11
CA LEU A 16 16.89 -17.86 -13.51
C LEU A 16 17.63 -17.75 -12.19
N PHE A 17 16.97 -18.03 -11.07
CA PHE A 17 17.64 -18.32 -9.80
C PHE A 17 17.79 -19.84 -9.65
N TRP A 18 19.04 -20.31 -9.66
CA TRP A 18 19.38 -21.70 -9.36
C TRP A 18 19.53 -21.85 -7.83
N LEU A 19 18.61 -22.60 -7.21
CA LEU A 19 18.84 -23.22 -5.90
C LEU A 19 18.80 -24.74 -6.10
N ALA A 20 19.92 -25.38 -5.82
CA ALA A 20 20.06 -26.83 -5.87
C ALA A 20 19.27 -27.48 -4.72
N GLY A 21 18.18 -28.18 -5.05
CA GLY A 21 17.40 -29.00 -4.14
C GLY A 21 16.08 -29.37 -4.83
N GLY A 22 15.89 -30.66 -5.17
CA GLY A 22 14.84 -31.19 -6.03
C GLY A 22 13.40 -30.85 -5.57
N ALA A 23 12.92 -29.70 -6.01
CA ALA A 23 11.51 -29.35 -6.09
C ALA A 23 11.32 -28.67 -7.45
N THR A 24 10.25 -29.00 -8.16
CA THR A 24 9.84 -28.33 -9.39
C THR A 24 9.73 -26.85 -9.13
N GLY A 25 10.80 -26.10 -9.41
CA GLY A 25 10.87 -24.67 -9.17
C GLY A 25 9.90 -23.96 -10.12
N PHE A 26 8.79 -23.46 -9.60
CA PHE A 26 7.97 -22.49 -10.31
C PHE A 26 8.82 -21.23 -10.50
N CYS A 27 9.15 -20.91 -11.75
CA CYS A 27 9.86 -19.69 -12.07
C CYS A 27 8.84 -18.53 -12.06
N THR A 28 8.97 -17.62 -11.09
CA THR A 28 8.13 -16.41 -11.03
C THR A 28 8.35 -15.57 -12.30
N THR A 29 7.31 -15.38 -13.09
CA THR A 29 7.38 -14.60 -14.33
C THR A 29 7.28 -13.11 -14.03
N VAL A 30 8.16 -12.31 -14.64
CA VAL A 30 8.12 -10.85 -14.54
C VAL A 30 7.94 -10.24 -15.92
N THR A 31 6.88 -9.45 -16.09
CA THR A 31 6.58 -8.73 -17.34
C THR A 31 6.58 -7.23 -17.09
N ASN A 32 7.40 -6.50 -17.85
CA ASN A 32 7.36 -5.05 -17.85
C ASN A 32 6.35 -4.56 -18.90
N ARG A 33 5.44 -3.68 -18.51
CA ARG A 33 4.45 -3.05 -19.39
C ARG A 33 4.54 -1.53 -19.32
N ASP A 34 4.34 -0.90 -20.46
CA ASP A 34 4.24 0.56 -20.51
C ASP A 34 2.82 1.02 -20.18
N PHE A 35 2.72 1.85 -19.14
CA PHE A 35 1.52 2.54 -18.69
C PHE A 35 1.72 4.06 -18.61
N SER A 36 2.79 4.60 -19.21
CA SER A 36 3.17 6.03 -19.15
C SER A 36 2.02 6.98 -19.45
N GLU A 37 1.19 6.63 -20.42
CA GLU A 37 -0.03 7.37 -20.79
C GLU A 37 -0.96 7.60 -19.58
N LEU A 38 -1.15 6.57 -18.74
CA LEU A 38 -2.05 6.61 -17.57
C LEU A 38 -1.45 7.47 -16.45
N PHE A 39 -0.13 7.60 -16.40
CA PHE A 39 0.55 8.48 -15.43
C PHE A 39 0.47 9.96 -15.82
N GLY A 40 0.17 10.30 -17.08
CA GLY A 40 -0.09 11.67 -17.53
C GLY A 40 1.08 12.62 -17.27
N GLY A 41 2.30 12.17 -17.56
CA GLY A 41 3.54 12.95 -17.36
C GLY A 41 4.05 13.00 -15.92
N ARG A 42 3.38 12.35 -14.95
CA ARG A 42 3.88 12.24 -13.58
C ARG A 42 4.93 11.14 -13.49
N GLU A 43 5.94 11.39 -12.68
CA GLU A 43 6.84 10.31 -12.27
C GLU A 43 6.12 9.32 -11.38
N GLY A 44 6.44 8.04 -11.53
CA GLY A 44 5.81 7.02 -10.71
C GLY A 44 6.13 5.60 -11.15
N CYS A 45 5.51 4.67 -10.47
CA CYS A 45 5.62 3.25 -10.76
C CYS A 45 4.34 2.50 -10.42
N PHE A 46 4.20 1.34 -11.02
CA PHE A 46 3.15 0.39 -10.70
C PHE A 46 3.73 -1.01 -10.65
N VAL A 47 3.36 -1.77 -9.63
CA VAL A 47 3.63 -3.20 -9.52
C VAL A 47 2.36 -3.95 -9.16
N LEU A 48 2.14 -5.07 -9.85
CA LEU A 48 1.07 -6.03 -9.59
C LEU A 48 1.67 -7.42 -9.49
N TYR A 49 1.23 -8.18 -8.51
CA TYR A 49 1.48 -9.61 -8.37
C TYR A 49 0.18 -10.39 -8.46
N ASP A 50 0.12 -11.35 -9.38
CA ASP A 50 -0.97 -12.30 -9.52
C ASP A 50 -0.60 -13.61 -8.83
N ALA A 51 -1.36 -13.96 -7.79
CA ALA A 51 -1.08 -15.13 -6.96
C ALA A 51 -1.44 -16.46 -7.67
N GLN A 52 -2.36 -16.43 -8.64
CA GLN A 52 -2.77 -17.62 -9.39
C GLN A 52 -1.69 -18.06 -10.38
N SER A 53 -1.09 -17.09 -11.08
CA SER A 53 -0.06 -17.36 -12.10
C SER A 53 1.37 -17.23 -11.59
N ASP A 54 1.57 -16.89 -10.30
CA ASP A 54 2.87 -16.51 -9.70
C ASP A 54 3.66 -15.56 -10.60
N SER A 55 3.02 -14.44 -10.99
CA SER A 55 3.61 -13.51 -11.95
C SER A 55 3.51 -12.06 -11.51
N TYR A 56 4.50 -11.27 -11.96
CA TYR A 56 4.53 -9.84 -11.76
C TYR A 56 4.31 -9.09 -13.07
N ILE A 57 3.56 -7.99 -12.98
CA ILE A 57 3.51 -6.94 -13.99
C ILE A 57 4.08 -5.68 -13.36
N ARG A 58 5.05 -5.04 -14.04
CA ARG A 58 5.67 -3.79 -13.57
C ARG A 58 5.65 -2.71 -14.63
N TYR A 59 5.42 -1.48 -14.20
CA TYR A 59 5.74 -0.25 -14.92
C TYR A 59 6.82 0.48 -14.12
N ASN A 60 7.88 0.92 -14.80
CA ASN A 60 9.05 1.55 -14.19
C ASN A 60 9.64 0.70 -13.03
N PRO A 61 10.28 -0.45 -13.32
CA PRO A 61 10.80 -1.35 -12.29
C PRO A 61 11.79 -0.69 -11.33
N GLY A 62 12.63 0.23 -11.81
CA GLY A 62 13.55 1.00 -10.97
C GLY A 62 12.79 1.81 -9.91
N GLY A 63 11.75 2.53 -10.35
CA GLY A 63 10.88 3.27 -9.44
C GLY A 63 10.07 2.39 -8.48
N CYS A 64 9.78 1.11 -8.85
CA CYS A 64 9.13 0.15 -7.96
C CYS A 64 10.03 -0.28 -6.79
N ALA A 65 11.34 -0.33 -7.00
CA ALA A 65 12.33 -0.69 -5.98
C ALA A 65 12.73 0.49 -5.08
N GLU A 66 12.49 1.71 -5.52
CA GLU A 66 12.83 2.92 -4.78
C GLU A 66 11.91 3.12 -3.58
N ARG A 67 12.48 3.43 -2.41
CA ARG A 67 11.77 3.62 -1.16
C ARG A 67 11.36 5.07 -0.93
N PHE A 68 10.10 5.26 -0.50
CA PHE A 68 9.52 6.53 -0.10
C PHE A 68 8.76 6.39 1.22
N THR A 69 8.48 7.51 1.88
CA THR A 69 7.62 7.49 3.07
C THR A 69 6.27 6.84 2.75
N PRO A 70 5.77 5.89 3.58
CA PRO A 70 4.51 5.20 3.32
C PRO A 70 3.28 6.09 3.49
N CYS A 71 3.38 7.19 4.18
CA CYS A 71 2.25 8.05 4.53
C CYS A 71 1.10 7.23 5.16
N SER A 72 -0.12 7.49 4.73
CA SER A 72 -1.30 6.79 5.29
C SER A 72 -1.42 5.31 4.90
N THR A 73 -0.58 4.76 4.04
CA THR A 73 -0.56 3.30 3.82
C THR A 73 -0.01 2.56 5.05
N PHE A 74 0.84 3.21 5.87
CA PHE A 74 1.31 2.65 7.14
C PHE A 74 0.17 2.36 8.13
N LYS A 75 -0.99 2.98 7.99
CA LYS A 75 -2.16 2.68 8.84
C LYS A 75 -2.56 1.19 8.80
N ILE A 76 -2.23 0.47 7.73
CA ILE A 76 -2.42 -0.99 7.66
C ILE A 76 -1.54 -1.68 8.71
N ALA A 77 -0.24 -1.40 8.72
CA ALA A 77 0.69 -1.97 9.70
C ALA A 77 0.40 -1.48 11.13
N ASN A 78 0.09 -0.18 11.30
CA ASN A 78 -0.29 0.39 12.59
C ASN A 78 -1.53 -0.31 13.19
N SER A 79 -2.55 -0.61 12.36
CA SER A 79 -3.73 -1.36 12.77
C SER A 79 -3.40 -2.78 13.21
N LEU A 80 -2.56 -3.49 12.44
CA LEU A 80 -2.06 -4.81 12.82
C LEU A 80 -1.39 -4.81 14.18
N ILE A 81 -0.50 -3.84 14.40
CA ILE A 81 0.26 -3.70 15.66
C ILE A 81 -0.71 -3.39 16.81
N ALA A 82 -1.63 -2.44 16.61
CA ALA A 82 -2.60 -2.04 17.63
C ALA A 82 -3.50 -3.20 18.07
N LEU A 83 -4.01 -3.98 17.12
CA LEU A 83 -4.83 -5.16 17.38
C LEU A 83 -4.02 -6.28 18.05
N ASN A 84 -2.80 -6.54 17.57
CA ASN A 84 -1.96 -7.61 18.10
C ASN A 84 -1.43 -7.32 19.50
N THR A 85 -1.24 -6.04 19.85
CA THR A 85 -0.80 -5.62 21.19
C THR A 85 -1.96 -5.42 22.19
N GLY A 86 -3.21 -5.58 21.74
CA GLY A 86 -4.39 -5.37 22.56
C GLY A 86 -4.69 -3.89 22.90
N VAL A 87 -3.96 -2.94 22.29
CA VAL A 87 -4.21 -1.48 22.44
C VAL A 87 -5.57 -1.12 21.87
N VAL A 88 -6.00 -1.85 20.84
CA VAL A 88 -7.31 -1.73 20.20
C VAL A 88 -7.98 -3.11 20.25
N THR A 89 -9.23 -3.15 20.72
CA THR A 89 -10.00 -4.38 20.89
C THR A 89 -10.72 -4.84 19.63
N GLY A 90 -10.83 -3.96 18.62
CA GLY A 90 -11.51 -4.29 17.38
C GLY A 90 -11.85 -3.05 16.53
N PRO A 91 -12.54 -3.24 15.41
CA PRO A 91 -12.81 -2.16 14.46
C PRO A 91 -13.74 -1.06 15.02
N GLU A 92 -14.52 -1.35 16.05
CA GLU A 92 -15.43 -0.41 16.70
C GLU A 92 -14.79 0.29 17.91
N PHE A 93 -13.53 -0.01 18.24
CA PHE A 93 -12.77 0.77 19.23
C PHE A 93 -12.75 2.23 18.84
N SER A 94 -13.16 3.12 19.74
CA SER A 94 -13.36 4.53 19.46
C SER A 94 -12.47 5.44 20.30
N LEU A 95 -12.13 6.58 19.72
CA LEU A 95 -11.49 7.71 20.40
C LEU A 95 -12.36 8.94 20.23
N LYS A 96 -12.45 9.70 21.32
CA LYS A 96 -13.06 11.03 21.31
C LYS A 96 -12.15 12.01 20.58
N TRP A 97 -12.77 12.90 19.82
CA TRP A 97 -12.07 14.00 19.16
C TRP A 97 -11.45 14.94 20.21
N ASP A 98 -10.25 15.40 19.92
CA ASP A 98 -9.48 16.28 20.78
C ASP A 98 -9.92 17.77 20.70
N GLY A 99 -10.97 18.08 19.92
CA GLY A 99 -11.46 19.46 19.72
C GLY A 99 -10.60 20.31 18.78
N VAL A 100 -9.48 19.80 18.28
CA VAL A 100 -8.57 20.56 17.39
C VAL A 100 -9.11 20.54 15.96
N MET A 101 -9.46 21.72 15.44
CA MET A 101 -9.91 21.87 14.05
C MET A 101 -8.76 21.64 13.07
N ARG A 102 -8.97 20.73 12.14
CA ARG A 102 -8.01 20.35 11.08
C ARG A 102 -8.56 20.69 9.70
N PRO A 103 -7.70 20.96 8.69
CA PRO A 103 -8.15 21.31 7.33
C PRO A 103 -9.01 20.23 6.66
N ILE A 104 -8.83 18.97 7.04
CA ILE A 104 -9.57 17.84 6.49
C ILE A 104 -10.84 17.65 7.31
N THR A 105 -11.96 18.16 6.82
CA THR A 105 -13.25 18.17 7.53
C THR A 105 -13.65 16.84 8.17
N PRO A 106 -13.54 15.68 7.50
CA PRO A 106 -13.87 14.39 8.11
C PRO A 106 -13.02 14.00 9.33
N TRP A 107 -11.91 14.71 9.63
CA TRP A 107 -11.09 14.45 10.80
C TRP A 107 -11.60 15.11 12.08
N ASN A 108 -12.57 16.03 11.96
CA ASN A 108 -13.07 16.86 13.05
C ASN A 108 -14.31 16.21 13.69
N GLY A 109 -14.10 15.14 14.42
CA GLY A 109 -15.14 14.37 15.09
C GLY A 109 -14.61 13.11 15.75
N ASP A 110 -15.46 12.42 16.50
CA ASP A 110 -15.17 11.13 17.10
C ASP A 110 -14.99 10.06 16.02
N HIS A 111 -14.05 9.16 16.24
CA HIS A 111 -13.81 8.07 15.28
C HIS A 111 -13.72 6.71 15.93
N THR A 112 -14.31 5.71 15.28
CA THR A 112 -13.92 4.30 15.47
C THR A 112 -12.67 4.00 14.64
N MET A 113 -12.00 2.87 14.92
CA MET A 113 -10.88 2.41 14.09
C MET A 113 -11.31 2.25 12.62
N ARG A 114 -12.53 1.77 12.38
CA ARG A 114 -13.11 1.64 11.03
C ARG A 114 -13.23 2.98 10.34
N SER A 115 -13.89 3.95 10.95
CA SER A 115 -14.07 5.27 10.36
C SER A 115 -12.75 6.03 10.22
N ALA A 116 -11.81 5.85 11.16
CA ALA A 116 -10.47 6.43 11.10
C ALA A 116 -9.64 5.87 9.94
N MET A 117 -9.75 4.57 9.63
CA MET A 117 -9.13 3.96 8.46
C MET A 117 -9.73 4.51 7.17
N SER A 118 -11.06 4.51 7.05
CA SER A 118 -11.79 4.97 5.88
C SER A 118 -11.52 6.44 5.55
N ASN A 119 -11.57 7.32 6.57
CA ASN A 119 -11.29 8.75 6.43
C ASN A 119 -9.80 9.10 6.54
N SER A 120 -8.94 8.09 6.70
CA SER A 120 -7.49 8.29 6.83
C SER A 120 -7.07 9.24 7.95
N VAL A 121 -7.76 9.22 9.11
CA VAL A 121 -7.62 10.16 10.22
C VAL A 121 -6.24 10.04 10.85
N LEU A 122 -5.42 11.08 10.73
CA LEU A 122 -4.02 11.04 11.20
C LEU A 122 -3.95 11.03 12.73
N TRP A 123 -4.66 11.96 13.41
CA TRP A 123 -4.59 12.10 14.85
C TRP A 123 -5.00 10.82 15.61
N PHE A 124 -5.97 10.07 15.07
CA PHE A 124 -6.41 8.79 15.64
C PHE A 124 -5.25 7.78 15.66
N TYR A 125 -4.53 7.63 14.52
CA TYR A 125 -3.41 6.71 14.42
C TYR A 125 -2.15 7.19 15.16
N GLN A 126 -1.99 8.50 15.34
CA GLN A 126 -0.96 9.07 16.22
C GLN A 126 -1.23 8.72 17.69
N GLU A 127 -2.48 8.82 18.13
CA GLU A 127 -2.86 8.43 19.49
C GLU A 127 -2.70 6.92 19.72
N ILE A 128 -3.07 6.10 18.75
CA ILE A 128 -2.82 4.67 18.80
C ILE A 128 -1.32 4.37 18.90
N ALA A 129 -0.48 5.06 18.12
CA ALA A 129 0.96 4.89 18.21
C ALA A 129 1.52 5.25 19.60
N ARG A 130 1.01 6.33 20.24
CA ARG A 130 1.38 6.68 21.64
C ARG A 130 1.03 5.56 22.61
N ARG A 131 -0.17 4.96 22.48
CA ARG A 131 -0.62 3.84 23.35
C ARG A 131 0.17 2.55 23.11
N ILE A 132 0.61 2.30 21.88
CA ILE A 132 1.52 1.18 21.57
C ILE A 132 2.86 1.41 22.26
N GLY A 133 3.39 2.62 22.20
CA GLY A 133 4.71 2.98 22.73
C GLY A 133 5.86 2.64 21.78
N SER A 134 6.99 3.32 21.96
CA SER A 134 8.13 3.26 21.01
C SER A 134 8.76 1.87 20.91
N GLU A 135 8.95 1.20 22.03
CA GLU A 135 9.60 -0.12 22.09
C GLU A 135 8.76 -1.17 21.34
N ARG A 136 7.46 -1.28 21.66
CA ARG A 136 6.57 -2.24 20.98
C ARG A 136 6.37 -1.90 19.51
N MET A 137 6.32 -0.61 19.16
CA MET A 137 6.23 -0.17 17.77
C MET A 137 7.48 -0.60 16.99
N ALA A 138 8.68 -0.33 17.51
CA ALA A 138 9.94 -0.71 16.88
C ALA A 138 10.06 -2.24 16.69
N ASP A 139 9.74 -3.02 17.73
CA ASP A 139 9.79 -4.48 17.65
C ASP A 139 8.85 -5.02 16.57
N HIS A 140 7.60 -4.53 16.52
CA HIS A 140 6.65 -4.99 15.52
C HIS A 140 7.00 -4.54 14.11
N VAL A 141 7.45 -3.30 13.89
CA VAL A 141 7.88 -2.82 12.56
C VAL A 141 9.02 -3.68 12.01
N ARG A 142 9.99 -4.03 12.89
CA ARG A 142 11.07 -4.95 12.55
C ARG A 142 10.56 -6.36 12.23
N ARG A 143 9.72 -6.95 13.09
CA ARG A 143 9.15 -8.29 12.89
C ARG A 143 8.26 -8.39 11.66
N LEU A 144 7.53 -7.34 11.33
CA LEU A 144 6.75 -7.23 10.10
C LEU A 144 7.64 -7.11 8.86
N ASP A 145 8.94 -6.84 9.03
CA ASP A 145 9.89 -6.55 7.94
C ASP A 145 9.33 -5.46 7.01
N TYR A 146 8.97 -4.32 7.61
CA TYR A 146 8.27 -3.24 6.91
C TYR A 146 9.26 -2.16 6.45
N GLY A 147 9.59 -2.15 5.17
CA GLY A 147 10.49 -1.19 4.54
C GLY A 147 11.89 -1.15 5.19
N ASN A 148 12.41 0.05 5.44
CA ASN A 148 13.70 0.24 6.10
C ASN A 148 13.66 0.09 7.64
N GLN A 149 12.48 -0.12 8.21
CA GLN A 149 12.23 -0.36 9.64
C GLN A 149 12.62 0.80 10.57
N ASP A 150 12.91 1.97 10.02
CA ASP A 150 13.39 3.13 10.79
C ASP A 150 12.21 3.94 11.35
N ILE A 151 12.07 3.94 12.69
CA ILE A 151 11.08 4.73 13.41
C ILE A 151 11.67 5.90 14.20
N THR A 152 12.94 6.26 13.96
CA THR A 152 13.66 7.31 14.72
C THR A 152 13.09 8.71 14.49
N GLY A 153 12.31 8.93 13.43
CA GLY A 153 11.66 10.21 13.12
C GLY A 153 10.53 10.62 14.06
N GLY A 154 10.40 9.93 15.21
CA GLY A 154 9.40 10.22 16.23
C GLY A 154 8.17 9.34 16.18
N LEU A 155 7.74 8.83 17.34
CA LEU A 155 6.70 7.80 17.48
C LEU A 155 5.39 8.09 16.75
N THR A 156 5.03 9.35 16.58
CA THR A 156 3.78 9.76 15.93
C THR A 156 3.96 10.27 14.50
N ASN A 157 5.22 10.38 14.02
CA ASN A 157 5.52 11.04 12.74
C ASN A 157 6.43 10.22 11.80
N PHE A 158 7.08 9.15 12.28
CA PHE A 158 8.08 8.40 11.49
C PHE A 158 7.56 7.89 10.14
N TRP A 159 6.23 7.73 9.98
CA TRP A 159 5.59 7.33 8.72
C TRP A 159 5.01 8.49 7.90
N VAL A 160 5.10 9.73 8.41
CA VAL A 160 4.57 10.94 7.77
C VAL A 160 5.73 11.82 7.35
N GLU A 161 6.16 11.70 6.09
CA GLU A 161 7.28 12.47 5.52
C GLU A 161 8.55 12.46 6.39
N SER A 162 8.92 11.29 6.94
CA SER A 162 10.03 11.16 7.89
C SER A 162 10.87 9.90 7.57
N THR A 163 11.39 9.22 8.61
CA THR A 163 12.46 8.23 8.47
C THR A 163 12.02 6.86 7.95
N LEU A 164 10.76 6.47 8.18
CA LEU A 164 10.27 5.19 7.65
C LEU A 164 10.04 5.28 6.14
N LEU A 165 10.69 4.41 5.40
CA LEU A 165 10.63 4.35 3.95
C LEU A 165 10.29 2.92 3.49
N ILE A 166 9.48 2.81 2.42
CA ILE A 166 9.09 1.53 1.81
C ILE A 166 8.96 1.68 0.30
N SER A 167 9.28 0.63 -0.45
CA SER A 167 9.11 0.57 -1.90
C SER A 167 7.76 -0.02 -2.31
N ALA A 168 7.38 0.15 -3.57
CA ALA A 168 6.17 -0.45 -4.10
C ALA A 168 6.25 -1.99 -4.10
N ASP A 169 7.42 -2.55 -4.40
CA ASP A 169 7.65 -3.99 -4.32
C ASP A 169 7.47 -4.53 -2.90
N GLU A 170 8.00 -3.82 -1.89
CA GLU A 170 7.85 -4.19 -0.48
C GLU A 170 6.39 -4.05 0.01
N GLN A 171 5.64 -3.06 -0.47
CA GLN A 171 4.21 -2.93 -0.19
C GLN A 171 3.44 -4.15 -0.70
N VAL A 172 3.69 -4.59 -1.93
CA VAL A 172 3.06 -5.80 -2.48
C VAL A 172 3.47 -7.04 -1.69
N LEU A 173 4.74 -7.19 -1.34
CA LEU A 173 5.22 -8.32 -0.52
C LEU A 173 4.53 -8.33 0.86
N PHE A 174 4.41 -7.18 1.51
CA PHE A 174 3.71 -7.04 2.80
C PHE A 174 2.24 -7.45 2.68
N LEU A 175 1.53 -6.98 1.65
CA LEU A 175 0.13 -7.38 1.41
C LEU A 175 -0.01 -8.88 1.14
N ARG A 176 0.85 -9.48 0.33
CA ARG A 176 0.86 -10.93 0.10
C ARG A 176 1.02 -11.72 1.41
N ARG A 177 1.89 -11.27 2.31
CA ARG A 177 2.08 -11.87 3.63
C ARG A 177 0.85 -11.70 4.52
N LEU A 178 0.20 -10.52 4.47
CA LEU A 178 -1.01 -10.22 5.21
C LEU A 178 -2.18 -11.13 4.79
N TRP A 179 -2.39 -11.31 3.48
CA TRP A 179 -3.46 -12.18 2.97
C TRP A 179 -3.16 -13.67 3.19
N GLY A 180 -1.91 -14.07 3.09
CA GLY A 180 -1.47 -15.43 3.37
C GLY A 180 -1.40 -15.80 4.85
N ASN A 181 -1.78 -14.91 5.78
CA ASN A 181 -1.63 -15.09 7.23
C ASN A 181 -0.18 -15.43 7.64
N ARG A 182 0.81 -14.88 6.94
CA ARG A 182 2.24 -15.14 7.14
C ARG A 182 2.98 -14.02 7.89
N LEU A 183 2.27 -13.01 8.36
CA LEU A 183 2.85 -12.00 9.24
C LEU A 183 2.91 -12.53 10.69
N PRO A 184 3.94 -12.17 11.48
CA PRO A 184 4.15 -12.68 12.84
C PRO A 184 3.26 -11.97 13.88
N VAL A 185 1.97 -11.94 13.59
CA VAL A 185 0.89 -11.41 14.42
C VAL A 185 -0.32 -12.33 14.35
N SER A 186 -1.26 -12.21 15.26
CA SER A 186 -2.43 -13.08 15.31
C SER A 186 -3.22 -13.10 14.00
N LYS A 187 -3.78 -14.25 13.62
CA LYS A 187 -4.65 -14.39 12.44
C LYS A 187 -5.87 -13.46 12.52
N GLU A 188 -6.35 -13.22 13.74
CA GLU A 188 -7.48 -12.33 14.01
C GLU A 188 -7.11 -10.87 13.68
N ALA A 189 -5.95 -10.39 14.13
CA ALA A 189 -5.45 -9.05 13.78
C ALA A 189 -5.30 -8.90 12.26
N GLN A 190 -4.78 -9.94 11.56
CA GLN A 190 -4.66 -9.93 10.11
C GLN A 190 -6.03 -9.87 9.42
N ARG A 191 -6.99 -10.69 9.85
CA ARG A 191 -8.36 -10.69 9.31
C ARG A 191 -9.06 -9.35 9.51
N THR A 192 -9.01 -8.81 10.72
CA THR A 192 -9.63 -7.52 11.06
C THR A 192 -9.01 -6.41 10.23
N THR A 193 -7.69 -6.37 10.10
CA THR A 193 -6.99 -5.35 9.30
C THR A 193 -7.38 -5.40 7.82
N ARG A 194 -7.49 -6.59 7.22
CA ARG A 194 -7.99 -6.72 5.84
C ARG A 194 -9.38 -6.10 5.70
N ASN A 195 -10.29 -6.38 6.64
CA ASN A 195 -11.65 -5.84 6.61
C ASN A 195 -11.71 -4.32 6.80
N LEU A 196 -10.73 -3.71 7.48
CA LEU A 196 -10.66 -2.25 7.62
C LEU A 196 -10.37 -1.52 6.31
N ILE A 197 -9.70 -2.16 5.36
CA ILE A 197 -9.37 -1.57 4.06
C ILE A 197 -10.24 -2.08 2.91
N LEU A 198 -11.38 -2.70 3.22
CA LEU A 198 -12.40 -3.08 2.24
C LEU A 198 -13.01 -1.80 1.62
N LEU A 199 -12.95 -1.68 0.30
CA LEU A 199 -13.52 -0.56 -0.46
C LEU A 199 -14.86 -0.91 -1.07
N SER A 200 -14.95 -2.08 -1.72
CA SER A 200 -16.20 -2.55 -2.32
C SER A 200 -16.24 -4.08 -2.39
N ARG A 201 -17.46 -4.59 -2.41
CA ARG A 201 -17.74 -6.00 -2.63
C ARG A 201 -18.96 -6.13 -3.54
N ASN A 202 -18.78 -6.79 -4.69
CA ASN A 202 -19.85 -7.06 -5.63
C ASN A 202 -19.74 -8.50 -6.12
N ARG A 203 -20.67 -9.37 -5.70
CA ARG A 203 -20.63 -10.81 -5.97
C ARG A 203 -19.24 -11.39 -5.63
N ASP A 204 -18.51 -11.83 -6.64
CA ASP A 204 -17.21 -12.48 -6.50
C ASP A 204 -16.04 -11.49 -6.49
N LEU A 205 -16.26 -10.24 -6.94
CA LEU A 205 -15.24 -9.21 -6.98
C LEU A 205 -15.18 -8.42 -5.67
N ILE A 206 -14.05 -8.49 -4.99
CA ILE A 206 -13.82 -7.76 -3.74
C ILE A 206 -12.58 -6.89 -3.92
N PHE A 207 -12.75 -5.59 -3.69
CA PHE A 207 -11.69 -4.60 -3.84
C PHE A 207 -11.27 -4.04 -2.49
N TYR A 208 -10.00 -4.16 -2.19
CA TYR A 208 -9.37 -3.64 -0.98
C TYR A 208 -8.31 -2.62 -1.34
N GLY A 209 -8.17 -1.57 -0.53
CA GLY A 209 -7.13 -0.59 -0.79
C GLY A 209 -6.99 0.48 0.27
N LYS A 210 -5.80 1.07 0.29
CA LYS A 210 -5.47 2.22 1.13
C LYS A 210 -4.64 3.23 0.35
N THR A 211 -5.07 4.47 0.41
CA THR A 211 -4.35 5.63 -0.13
C THR A 211 -3.33 6.17 0.88
N GLY A 212 -2.27 6.77 0.37
CA GLY A 212 -1.34 7.60 1.14
C GLY A 212 -1.07 8.89 0.37
N THR A 213 -0.91 10.01 1.08
CA THR A 213 -0.57 11.30 0.48
C THR A 213 0.43 12.00 1.39
N ALA A 214 1.48 12.58 0.81
CA ALA A 214 2.37 13.54 1.43
C ALA A 214 2.28 14.89 0.72
N GLY A 215 2.41 15.97 1.48
CA GLY A 215 2.31 17.33 0.99
C GLY A 215 1.67 18.28 2.00
N ASP A 216 1.30 19.47 1.57
CA ASP A 216 0.67 20.48 2.40
C ASP A 216 -0.85 20.50 2.18
N ALA A 217 -1.59 19.94 3.14
CA ALA A 217 -3.05 19.90 3.08
C ALA A 217 -3.71 21.28 3.21
N LYS A 218 -3.03 22.29 3.81
CA LYS A 218 -3.55 23.66 3.91
C LYS A 218 -3.44 24.39 2.57
N ALA A 219 -2.37 24.12 1.82
CA ALA A 219 -2.14 24.69 0.50
C ALA A 219 -2.75 23.86 -0.64
N ASP A 220 -3.43 22.75 -0.33
CA ASP A 220 -3.91 21.76 -1.32
C ASP A 220 -2.80 21.28 -2.27
N ILE A 221 -1.63 20.99 -1.69
CA ILE A 221 -0.46 20.50 -2.43
C ILE A 221 -0.20 19.06 -2.05
N ALA A 222 -0.19 18.17 -3.05
CA ALA A 222 0.19 16.77 -2.89
C ALA A 222 1.42 16.45 -3.76
N ARG A 223 2.52 16.03 -3.11
CA ARG A 223 3.80 15.74 -3.78
C ARG A 223 4.11 14.26 -3.91
N LEU A 224 3.47 13.42 -3.11
CA LEU A 224 3.61 11.97 -3.13
C LEU A 224 2.25 11.32 -2.91
N GLY A 225 1.87 10.43 -3.82
CA GLY A 225 0.65 9.65 -3.76
C GLY A 225 0.91 8.16 -3.81
N TRP A 226 0.26 7.43 -2.91
CA TRP A 226 0.23 5.99 -2.85
C TRP A 226 -1.18 5.45 -3.01
N PHE A 227 -1.31 4.33 -3.70
CA PHE A 227 -2.46 3.45 -3.56
C PHE A 227 -2.00 2.01 -3.58
N VAL A 228 -2.30 1.28 -2.51
CA VAL A 228 -1.89 -0.12 -2.31
C VAL A 228 -3.09 -0.96 -1.93
N GLY A 229 -3.14 -2.20 -2.41
CA GLY A 229 -4.30 -3.04 -2.11
C GLY A 229 -4.30 -4.38 -2.83
N CYS A 230 -5.47 -4.97 -2.89
CA CYS A 230 -5.68 -6.18 -3.69
C CYS A 230 -7.10 -6.24 -4.27
N VAL A 231 -7.22 -6.99 -5.36
CA VAL A 231 -8.49 -7.45 -5.92
C VAL A 231 -8.58 -8.95 -5.73
N MET A 232 -9.72 -9.42 -5.26
CA MET A 232 -10.08 -10.83 -5.20
C MET A 232 -11.25 -11.07 -6.14
N ASP A 233 -11.11 -12.03 -7.05
CA ASP A 233 -12.13 -12.42 -8.01
C ASP A 233 -12.22 -13.95 -8.02
N GLY A 234 -13.20 -14.49 -7.31
CA GLY A 234 -13.29 -15.91 -7.01
C GLY A 234 -12.02 -16.41 -6.31
N GLU A 235 -11.29 -17.33 -6.94
CA GLU A 235 -10.03 -17.87 -6.42
C GLU A 235 -8.79 -17.03 -6.78
N ARG A 236 -8.93 -16.07 -7.71
CA ARG A 236 -7.84 -15.19 -8.12
C ARG A 236 -7.61 -14.09 -7.11
N SER A 237 -6.36 -13.85 -6.77
CA SER A 237 -5.95 -12.74 -5.91
C SER A 237 -4.80 -11.98 -6.55
N VAL A 238 -4.99 -10.69 -6.79
CA VAL A 238 -3.98 -9.78 -7.34
C VAL A 238 -3.67 -8.70 -6.32
N PHE A 239 -2.38 -8.49 -6.05
CA PHE A 239 -1.87 -7.47 -5.11
C PHE A 239 -1.18 -6.39 -5.91
N PHE A 240 -1.41 -5.14 -5.56
CA PHE A 240 -0.84 -4.02 -6.30
C PHE A 240 -0.33 -2.90 -5.39
N ALA A 241 0.60 -2.13 -5.94
CA ALA A 241 1.03 -0.85 -5.39
C ALA A 241 1.31 0.12 -6.54
N THR A 242 0.76 1.32 -6.43
CA THR A 242 1.03 2.48 -7.29
C THR A 242 1.63 3.58 -6.46
N ARG A 243 2.76 4.13 -6.91
CA ARG A 243 3.34 5.36 -6.37
C ARG A 243 3.45 6.40 -7.49
N ILE A 244 3.11 7.62 -7.14
CA ILE A 244 3.34 8.79 -8.00
C ILE A 244 4.01 9.91 -7.21
N THR A 245 4.84 10.68 -7.90
CA THR A 245 5.41 11.93 -7.39
C THR A 245 5.13 13.08 -8.35
N GLY A 246 5.14 14.30 -7.84
CA GLY A 246 4.91 15.51 -8.64
C GLY A 246 4.92 16.74 -7.74
N GLU A 247 4.79 17.92 -8.35
CA GLU A 247 4.90 19.18 -7.59
C GLU A 247 3.65 19.52 -6.79
N ARG A 248 2.44 19.21 -7.27
CA ARG A 248 1.20 19.70 -6.66
C ARG A 248 0.06 18.68 -6.57
N ASP A 249 -0.10 17.76 -7.53
CA ASP A 249 -1.30 16.91 -7.66
C ASP A 249 -1.02 15.40 -7.58
N ALA A 250 0.12 15.02 -7.04
CA ALA A 250 0.49 13.63 -6.81
C ALA A 250 -0.18 13.07 -5.54
N SER A 251 -1.50 13.02 -5.52
CA SER A 251 -2.27 12.55 -4.36
C SER A 251 -2.52 11.04 -4.39
N GLY A 252 -2.84 10.47 -3.21
CA GLY A 252 -3.30 9.08 -3.12
C GLY A 252 -4.59 8.82 -3.90
N ARG A 253 -5.47 9.82 -4.06
CA ARG A 253 -6.65 9.73 -4.94
C ARG A 253 -6.21 9.56 -6.39
N LYS A 254 -5.25 10.36 -6.86
CA LYS A 254 -4.73 10.24 -8.23
C LYS A 254 -4.02 8.90 -8.44
N ALA A 255 -3.24 8.40 -7.48
CA ALA A 255 -2.64 7.08 -7.54
C ALA A 255 -3.71 5.97 -7.65
N ARG A 256 -4.83 6.11 -6.95
CA ARG A 256 -5.98 5.20 -7.06
C ARG A 256 -6.62 5.24 -8.45
N GLU A 257 -6.89 6.41 -9.01
CA GLU A 257 -7.43 6.58 -10.36
C GLU A 257 -6.56 5.89 -11.41
N ILE A 258 -5.24 6.06 -11.32
CA ILE A 258 -4.26 5.40 -12.20
C ILE A 258 -4.32 3.89 -12.04
N THR A 259 -4.35 3.39 -10.80
CA THR A 259 -4.45 1.96 -10.50
C THR A 259 -5.72 1.36 -11.12
N GLU A 260 -6.87 1.97 -10.88
CA GLU A 260 -8.16 1.49 -11.41
C GLU A 260 -8.16 1.48 -12.95
N ALA A 261 -7.55 2.48 -13.60
CA ALA A 261 -7.38 2.50 -15.05
C ALA A 261 -6.46 1.37 -15.56
N ILE A 262 -5.37 1.07 -14.84
CA ILE A 262 -4.46 -0.03 -15.18
C ILE A 262 -5.18 -1.38 -15.00
N LEU A 263 -5.87 -1.60 -13.87
CA LEU A 263 -6.61 -2.84 -13.61
C LEU A 263 -7.65 -3.07 -14.70
N LYS A 264 -8.41 -2.04 -15.08
CA LYS A 264 -9.37 -2.11 -16.21
C LYS A 264 -8.68 -2.48 -17.53
N LYS A 265 -7.49 -1.90 -17.84
CA LYS A 265 -6.71 -2.22 -19.06
C LYS A 265 -6.19 -3.66 -19.02
N LEU A 266 -5.99 -4.23 -17.83
CA LEU A 266 -5.59 -5.62 -17.59
C LEU A 266 -6.79 -6.58 -17.50
N GLN A 267 -8.02 -6.10 -17.58
CA GLN A 267 -9.27 -6.88 -17.44
C GLN A 267 -9.37 -7.58 -16.06
N ILE A 268 -9.03 -6.83 -15.02
CA ILE A 268 -9.09 -7.25 -13.61
C ILE A 268 -10.18 -6.45 -12.89
#